data_f7c27109e0f0478368521c8a11c7e6aa
#
_entry.id   f7c27109e0f0478368521c8a11c7e6aa
#
_cell.length_a   1.000
_cell.length_b   1.000
_cell.length_c   1.000
_cell.angle_alpha   90.00
_cell.angle_beta   90.00
_cell.angle_gamma   90.00
#
_symmetry.space_group_name_H-M   'P 1'
#
loop_
_entity.id
_entity.type
_entity.pdbx_description
1 polymer ?
#
loop_
_entity_poly.entity_id
_entity_poly.type
_entity_poly.pdbx_seq_one_letter_code
_entity_poly.pdbx_strand_id
1 'polypeptide(L)'
;MKVKCITFSTIIKIDIGNPNSGYNEDIISTIKKIQLPNGDSYPYISGQSIRRMVRERMKDLGFQSSPKSMDSGKNKSPFTTACDPIKFADDDLFGYMDAKNGVSRTSPIRVSPAIALFPYNYDRDLGIQNNSDIHQNHRMYETEVSSNWLSYTVLIEVDRIGRGELEVKNGNDFGNWEISTEDRINRLKGVLQSFLYMWGGGKQSRLLTNESPIALAISMQSVKNPIWLGRFKIDANGNLDSDSLERVIKENSEILYYSGVGIEQSIIHSKSFTMTPKGVIDEVVGKLKGIF
;
A
#
# COMPACT_ATOMS: atom_id res chain seq x y z
N MET A 1 20.89 13.57 -13.77
CA MET A 1 19.40 13.50 -13.81
C MET A 1 18.89 13.50 -12.38
N LYS A 2 17.96 14.39 -12.01
CA LYS A 2 17.43 14.44 -10.63
C LYS A 2 16.25 13.46 -10.50
N VAL A 3 16.30 12.54 -9.54
CA VAL A 3 15.19 11.64 -9.26
C VAL A 3 14.04 12.42 -8.61
N LYS A 4 12.83 12.32 -9.19
CA LYS A 4 11.61 12.97 -8.68
C LYS A 4 10.63 11.99 -8.09
N CYS A 5 10.64 10.72 -8.54
CA CYS A 5 9.78 9.70 -7.96
C CYS A 5 10.43 8.32 -7.95
N ILE A 6 9.94 7.48 -7.05
CA ILE A 6 10.07 6.04 -7.07
C ILE A 6 8.69 5.49 -7.36
N THR A 7 8.57 4.59 -8.33
CA THR A 7 7.33 3.86 -8.57
C THR A 7 7.59 2.37 -8.63
N PHE A 8 6.67 1.60 -8.12
CA PHE A 8 6.74 0.15 -8.22
C PHE A 8 5.34 -0.46 -8.34
N SER A 9 5.26 -1.59 -9.02
CA SER A 9 4.12 -2.50 -8.93
C SER A 9 4.55 -3.79 -8.28
N THR A 10 3.62 -4.40 -7.58
CA THR A 10 3.85 -5.66 -6.88
C THR A 10 2.70 -6.63 -7.08
N ILE A 11 3.02 -7.93 -6.99
CA ILE A 11 2.05 -9.01 -6.83
C ILE A 11 2.17 -9.52 -5.40
N ILE A 12 1.03 -9.67 -4.74
CA ILE A 12 0.87 -10.34 -3.45
C ILE A 12 0.02 -11.59 -3.64
N LYS A 13 0.21 -12.60 -2.79
CA LYS A 13 -0.57 -13.84 -2.81
C LYS A 13 -1.38 -13.96 -1.54
N ILE A 14 -2.67 -14.15 -1.68
CA ILE A 14 -3.59 -14.50 -0.60
C ILE A 14 -3.96 -15.97 -0.77
N ASP A 15 -3.51 -16.83 0.14
CA ASP A 15 -3.83 -18.26 0.08
C ASP A 15 -5.29 -18.53 0.44
N ILE A 16 -5.78 -17.93 1.54
CA ILE A 16 -7.18 -17.87 1.91
C ILE A 16 -7.40 -16.65 2.80
N GLY A 17 -8.41 -15.84 2.51
CA GLY A 17 -8.65 -14.66 3.34
C GLY A 17 -9.79 -13.78 2.90
N ASN A 18 -10.12 -12.81 3.79
CA ASN A 18 -10.98 -11.67 3.50
C ASN A 18 -10.19 -10.39 3.82
N PRO A 19 -9.22 -10.02 2.99
CA PRO A 19 -8.27 -8.95 3.31
C PRO A 19 -8.90 -7.56 3.30
N ASN A 20 -10.06 -7.40 2.63
CA ASN A 20 -10.79 -6.14 2.61
C ASN A 20 -12.30 -6.38 2.53
N SER A 21 -12.95 -6.42 3.69
CA SER A 21 -14.39 -6.61 3.79
C SER A 21 -15.17 -5.52 3.05
N GLY A 22 -16.22 -5.94 2.38
CA GLY A 22 -17.25 -5.10 1.78
C GLY A 22 -18.32 -4.68 2.81
N TYR A 23 -19.54 -4.47 2.33
CA TYR A 23 -20.71 -4.32 3.20
C TYR A 23 -21.13 -5.70 3.73
N ASN A 24 -21.67 -5.74 4.96
CA ASN A 24 -22.30 -6.95 5.44
C ASN A 24 -23.66 -7.11 4.75
N GLU A 25 -23.91 -8.31 4.27
CA GLU A 25 -25.20 -8.73 3.76
C GLU A 25 -25.80 -9.70 4.79
N ASP A 26 -26.68 -9.18 5.65
CA ASP A 26 -27.24 -9.91 6.80
C ASP A 26 -26.11 -10.45 7.72
N ILE A 27 -25.97 -11.77 7.84
CA ILE A 27 -24.91 -12.45 8.62
C ILE A 27 -23.60 -12.61 7.86
N ILE A 28 -23.56 -12.24 6.57
CA ILE A 28 -22.42 -12.46 5.67
C ILE A 28 -21.51 -11.26 5.65
N SER A 29 -20.24 -11.45 5.97
CA SER A 29 -19.17 -10.47 5.75
C SER A 29 -18.59 -10.64 4.36
N THR A 30 -18.98 -9.77 3.42
CA THR A 30 -18.57 -9.88 2.01
C THR A 30 -17.13 -9.37 1.78
N ILE A 31 -16.53 -9.77 0.64
CA ILE A 31 -15.28 -9.22 0.12
C ILE A 31 -15.61 -8.07 -0.85
N LYS A 32 -14.79 -7.01 -0.85
CA LYS A 32 -14.89 -5.98 -1.90
C LYS A 32 -14.52 -6.55 -3.24
N LYS A 33 -15.41 -6.36 -4.21
CA LYS A 33 -15.26 -6.82 -5.59
C LYS A 33 -15.52 -5.68 -6.57
N ILE A 34 -14.85 -5.71 -7.71
CA ILE A 34 -15.15 -4.88 -8.88
C ILE A 34 -15.51 -5.80 -10.05
N GLN A 35 -16.54 -5.43 -10.79
CA GLN A 35 -16.90 -6.11 -12.04
C GLN A 35 -16.13 -5.46 -13.19
N LEU A 36 -15.41 -6.25 -13.95
CA LEU A 36 -14.71 -5.79 -15.15
C LEU A 36 -15.60 -5.92 -16.40
N PRO A 37 -15.22 -5.28 -17.54
CA PRO A 37 -16.03 -5.29 -18.77
C PRO A 37 -16.32 -6.68 -19.35
N ASN A 38 -15.53 -7.70 -18.98
CA ASN A 38 -15.76 -9.09 -19.37
C ASN A 38 -16.92 -9.77 -18.60
N GLY A 39 -17.51 -9.06 -17.63
CA GLY A 39 -18.62 -9.57 -16.80
C GLY A 39 -18.16 -10.28 -15.51
N ASP A 40 -16.88 -10.61 -15.38
CA ASP A 40 -16.35 -11.28 -14.18
C ASP A 40 -16.16 -10.31 -13.01
N SER A 41 -16.31 -10.83 -11.82
CA SER A 41 -16.02 -10.11 -10.57
C SER A 41 -14.60 -10.41 -10.08
N TYR A 42 -13.91 -9.37 -9.66
CA TYR A 42 -12.53 -9.46 -9.15
C TYR A 42 -12.45 -8.89 -7.73
N PRO A 43 -11.96 -9.65 -6.75
CA PRO A 43 -11.68 -9.12 -5.41
C PRO A 43 -10.65 -8.00 -5.47
N TYR A 44 -10.75 -7.03 -4.56
CA TYR A 44 -9.74 -6.01 -4.44
C TYR A 44 -9.53 -5.53 -3.01
N ILE A 45 -8.30 -5.08 -2.73
CA ILE A 45 -7.95 -4.35 -1.51
C ILE A 45 -7.85 -2.86 -1.88
N SER A 46 -8.57 -2.01 -1.18
CA SER A 46 -8.51 -0.56 -1.47
C SER A 46 -7.14 0.02 -1.15
N GLY A 47 -6.70 1.00 -1.93
CA GLY A 47 -5.45 1.71 -1.68
C GLY A 47 -5.40 2.35 -0.28
N GLN A 48 -6.55 2.71 0.31
CA GLN A 48 -6.63 3.20 1.70
C GLN A 48 -6.30 2.09 2.70
N SER A 49 -6.77 0.84 2.46
CA SER A 49 -6.43 -0.31 3.30
C SER A 49 -4.94 -0.60 3.26
N ILE A 50 -4.35 -0.62 2.06
CA ILE A 50 -2.90 -0.80 1.87
C ILE A 50 -2.12 0.29 2.60
N ARG A 51 -2.50 1.56 2.44
CA ARG A 51 -1.85 2.68 3.14
C ARG A 51 -1.94 2.58 4.66
N ARG A 52 -3.05 2.04 5.19
CA ARG A 52 -3.20 1.76 6.63
C ARG A 52 -2.21 0.66 7.06
N MET A 53 -2.12 -0.44 6.34
CA MET A 53 -1.20 -1.53 6.65
C MET A 53 0.26 -1.07 6.64
N VAL A 54 0.64 -0.26 5.65
CA VAL A 54 1.99 0.33 5.59
C VAL A 54 2.28 1.21 6.83
N ARG A 55 1.31 2.03 7.28
CA ARG A 55 1.49 2.82 8.52
C ARG A 55 1.70 1.93 9.75
N GLU A 56 0.97 0.82 9.87
CA GLU A 56 1.16 -0.12 10.98
C GLU A 56 2.56 -0.75 10.93
N ARG A 57 3.05 -1.12 9.74
CA ARG A 57 4.43 -1.64 9.59
C ARG A 57 5.50 -0.60 9.89
N MET A 58 5.26 0.67 9.54
CA MET A 58 6.17 1.76 9.94
C MET A 58 6.30 1.88 11.46
N LYS A 59 5.22 1.66 12.22
CA LYS A 59 5.30 1.62 13.69
C LYS A 59 6.20 0.49 14.19
N ASP A 60 6.07 -0.70 13.58
CA ASP A 60 6.92 -1.84 13.94
C ASP A 60 8.40 -1.56 13.63
N LEU A 61 8.67 -0.70 12.63
CA LEU A 61 10.01 -0.21 12.30
C LEU A 61 10.47 0.98 13.16
N GLY A 62 9.71 1.35 14.20
CA GLY A 62 10.06 2.39 15.18
C GLY A 62 9.62 3.81 14.83
N PHE A 63 8.83 4.01 13.76
CA PHE A 63 8.30 5.33 13.44
C PHE A 63 7.13 5.70 14.37
N GLN A 64 7.23 6.86 15.00
CA GLN A 64 6.17 7.37 15.85
C GLN A 64 4.97 7.82 14.97
N SER A 65 3.77 7.32 15.31
CA SER A 65 2.54 7.77 14.66
C SER A 65 2.06 9.10 15.23
N SER A 66 1.49 9.90 14.36
CA SER A 66 0.80 11.13 14.73
C SER A 66 -0.41 10.83 15.63
N PRO A 67 -0.57 11.51 16.76
CA PRO A 67 -1.73 11.35 17.63
C PRO A 67 -2.99 11.79 16.89
N LYS A 68 -4.08 11.04 17.10
CA LYS A 68 -5.39 11.37 16.55
C LYS A 68 -6.18 12.16 17.57
N SER A 69 -6.66 13.35 17.21
CA SER A 69 -7.57 14.12 18.04
C SER A 69 -9.02 13.72 17.74
N MET A 70 -9.81 13.51 18.80
CA MET A 70 -11.27 13.48 18.71
C MET A 70 -11.78 14.85 19.13
N ASP A 71 -12.57 15.50 18.28
CA ASP A 71 -13.36 16.63 18.72
C ASP A 71 -14.53 16.09 19.54
N SER A 72 -14.57 16.41 20.84
CA SER A 72 -15.59 15.92 21.79
C SER A 72 -16.92 16.67 21.69
N GLY A 73 -17.13 17.49 20.64
CA GLY A 73 -18.34 18.26 20.43
C GLY A 73 -19.52 17.45 19.85
N LYS A 74 -20.73 17.99 19.98
CA LYS A 74 -21.98 17.40 19.43
C LYS A 74 -21.97 17.19 17.91
N ASN A 75 -21.10 17.89 17.19
CA ASN A 75 -20.79 17.66 15.77
C ASN A 75 -19.47 16.89 15.72
N LYS A 76 -19.56 15.58 15.48
CA LYS A 76 -18.39 14.71 15.29
C LYS A 76 -17.58 15.18 14.07
N SER A 77 -16.57 16.03 14.29
CA SER A 77 -15.59 16.32 13.27
C SER A 77 -14.80 15.05 12.95
N PRO A 78 -14.45 14.81 11.68
CA PRO A 78 -13.65 13.65 11.31
C PRO A 78 -12.32 13.67 12.07
N PHE A 79 -11.81 12.47 12.37
CA PHE A 79 -10.50 12.31 13.00
C PHE A 79 -9.45 13.06 12.18
N THR A 80 -8.76 13.99 12.81
CA THR A 80 -7.54 14.59 12.28
C THR A 80 -6.34 14.10 13.06
N THR A 81 -5.18 14.12 12.42
CA THR A 81 -3.89 13.87 13.07
C THR A 81 -3.38 15.18 13.71
N ALA A 82 -2.16 15.17 14.28
CA ALA A 82 -1.52 16.38 14.77
C ALA A 82 -1.22 17.41 13.68
N CYS A 83 -1.30 17.02 12.40
CA CYS A 83 -0.97 17.84 11.23
C CYS A 83 0.45 18.43 11.31
N ASP A 84 1.39 17.64 11.85
CA ASP A 84 2.80 18.04 12.01
C ASP A 84 3.72 17.11 11.20
N PRO A 85 3.93 17.42 9.92
CA PRO A 85 4.75 16.60 9.02
C PRO A 85 6.26 16.71 9.31
N ILE A 86 6.69 17.68 10.12
CA ILE A 86 8.09 17.79 10.54
C ILE A 86 8.37 16.70 11.57
N LYS A 87 7.50 16.57 12.56
CA LYS A 87 7.66 15.64 13.68
C LYS A 87 7.23 14.21 13.31
N PHE A 88 6.11 14.05 12.63
CA PHE A 88 5.51 12.75 12.36
C PHE A 88 5.65 12.33 10.90
N ALA A 89 6.32 11.20 10.70
CA ALA A 89 6.55 10.65 9.37
C ALA A 89 5.24 10.29 8.64
N ASP A 90 4.22 9.83 9.34
CA ASP A 90 2.94 9.48 8.74
C ASP A 90 2.15 10.70 8.26
N ASP A 91 2.24 11.86 8.93
CA ASP A 91 1.68 13.11 8.43
C ASP A 91 2.39 13.58 7.16
N ASP A 92 3.72 13.50 7.10
CA ASP A 92 4.48 13.82 5.89
C ASP A 92 4.14 12.87 4.73
N LEU A 93 4.22 11.57 4.95
CA LEU A 93 4.16 10.54 3.91
C LEU A 93 2.74 10.25 3.41
N PHE A 94 1.76 10.24 4.31
CA PHE A 94 0.39 9.89 3.97
C PHE A 94 -0.58 11.06 3.95
N GLY A 95 -0.11 12.23 4.33
CA GLY A 95 -0.89 13.45 4.34
C GLY A 95 -1.96 13.49 5.45
N TYR A 96 -2.58 14.64 5.57
CA TYR A 96 -3.63 14.92 6.56
C TYR A 96 -4.62 15.95 6.03
N MET A 97 -5.74 16.07 6.71
CA MET A 97 -6.73 17.12 6.47
C MET A 97 -7.35 17.54 7.80
N ASP A 98 -7.26 18.83 8.11
CA ASP A 98 -7.96 19.47 9.20
C ASP A 98 -8.91 20.51 8.62
N ALA A 99 -10.14 20.09 8.34
CA ALA A 99 -11.15 20.93 7.70
C ALA A 99 -11.52 22.14 8.57
N LYS A 100 -11.43 22.03 9.91
CA LYS A 100 -11.76 23.09 10.85
C LYS A 100 -10.78 24.26 10.76
N ASN A 101 -9.51 23.94 10.59
CA ASN A 101 -8.45 24.95 10.51
C ASN A 101 -8.02 25.24 9.05
N GLY A 102 -8.64 24.59 8.05
CA GLY A 102 -8.32 24.76 6.64
C GLY A 102 -6.92 24.26 6.25
N VAL A 103 -6.36 23.35 7.02
CA VAL A 103 -4.97 22.85 6.83
C VAL A 103 -5.00 21.47 6.22
N SER A 104 -4.24 21.25 5.15
CA SER A 104 -4.15 19.94 4.51
C SER A 104 -2.76 19.68 3.91
N ARG A 105 -2.41 18.41 3.78
CA ARG A 105 -1.26 17.96 3.01
C ARG A 105 -1.68 16.79 2.14
N THR A 106 -1.59 16.97 0.84
CA THR A 106 -1.78 15.87 -0.09
C THR A 106 -0.62 14.87 0.05
N SER A 107 -0.95 13.60 0.25
CA SER A 107 0.03 12.52 0.37
C SER A 107 1.00 12.48 -0.81
N PRO A 108 2.32 12.47 -0.59
CA PRO A 108 3.30 12.18 -1.63
C PRO A 108 3.34 10.69 -2.03
N ILE A 109 2.70 9.80 -1.25
CA ILE A 109 2.59 8.37 -1.55
C ILE A 109 1.20 8.08 -2.10
N ARG A 110 1.14 7.65 -3.35
CA ARG A 110 -0.08 7.26 -4.04
C ARG A 110 -0.10 5.75 -4.22
N VAL A 111 -1.22 5.13 -3.87
CA VAL A 111 -1.39 3.67 -3.92
C VAL A 111 -2.66 3.34 -4.67
N SER A 112 -2.55 2.53 -5.73
CA SER A 112 -3.71 2.01 -6.42
C SER A 112 -4.41 0.93 -5.59
N PRO A 113 -5.68 0.59 -5.87
CA PRO A 113 -6.26 -0.65 -5.35
C PRO A 113 -5.40 -1.85 -5.78
N ALA A 114 -5.27 -2.86 -4.91
CA ALA A 114 -4.76 -4.17 -5.29
C ALA A 114 -5.92 -4.98 -5.88
N ILE A 115 -5.91 -5.18 -7.19
CA ILE A 115 -6.96 -5.91 -7.89
C ILE A 115 -6.48 -7.34 -8.13
N ALA A 116 -7.36 -8.31 -7.90
CA ALA A 116 -7.09 -9.71 -8.18
C ALA A 116 -6.75 -9.92 -9.66
N LEU A 117 -5.82 -10.84 -9.93
CA LEU A 117 -5.39 -11.18 -11.29
C LEU A 117 -6.30 -12.25 -11.93
N PHE A 118 -7.05 -12.98 -11.09
CA PHE A 118 -7.99 -14.01 -11.52
C PHE A 118 -9.40 -13.68 -11.02
N PRO A 119 -10.45 -14.12 -11.74
CA PRO A 119 -11.83 -13.96 -11.30
C PRO A 119 -12.09 -14.54 -9.91
N TYR A 120 -13.08 -13.99 -9.24
CA TYR A 120 -13.52 -14.45 -7.93
C TYR A 120 -14.21 -15.81 -8.02
N ASN A 121 -13.64 -16.80 -7.33
CA ASN A 121 -14.33 -18.06 -7.07
C ASN A 121 -15.01 -17.93 -5.70
N TYR A 122 -16.33 -18.06 -5.69
CA TYR A 122 -17.17 -17.90 -4.52
C TYR A 122 -16.91 -19.02 -3.50
N ASP A 123 -16.56 -18.62 -2.28
CA ASP A 123 -16.45 -19.54 -1.13
C ASP A 123 -16.76 -18.80 0.17
N ARG A 124 -17.18 -19.54 1.20
CA ARG A 124 -17.56 -19.00 2.51
C ARG A 124 -17.03 -19.83 3.65
N ASP A 125 -16.59 -19.14 4.69
CA ASP A 125 -16.23 -19.70 5.99
C ASP A 125 -17.39 -19.45 6.97
N LEU A 126 -17.99 -20.54 7.48
CA LEU A 126 -19.05 -20.51 8.48
C LEU A 126 -18.44 -20.53 9.87
N GLY A 127 -18.78 -19.55 10.70
CA GLY A 127 -18.38 -19.51 12.09
C GLY A 127 -19.58 -19.48 13.05
N ILE A 128 -19.40 -20.09 14.22
CA ILE A 128 -20.39 -20.08 15.30
C ILE A 128 -19.72 -19.45 16.52
N GLN A 129 -20.31 -18.39 17.03
CA GLN A 129 -19.89 -17.80 18.30
C GLN A 129 -20.71 -18.40 19.43
N ASN A 130 -20.07 -19.19 20.27
CA ASN A 130 -20.67 -19.71 21.49
C ASN A 130 -20.54 -18.64 22.60
N ASN A 131 -21.67 -18.13 23.09
CA ASN A 131 -21.68 -17.36 24.32
C ASN A 131 -21.72 -18.34 25.48
N SER A 132 -20.72 -18.32 26.36
CA SER A 132 -20.62 -19.16 27.57
C SER A 132 -21.63 -18.81 28.65
N ASP A 133 -22.36 -17.70 28.52
CA ASP A 133 -23.38 -17.26 29.46
C ASP A 133 -24.71 -17.95 29.17
N ILE A 134 -25.32 -18.46 30.22
CA ILE A 134 -26.41 -19.45 30.37
C ILE A 134 -27.71 -19.16 29.59
N HIS A 135 -27.83 -18.01 28.91
CA HIS A 135 -28.98 -17.67 28.08
C HIS A 135 -28.60 -17.39 26.62
N GLN A 136 -28.23 -18.46 25.97
CA GLN A 136 -28.56 -18.85 24.58
C GLN A 136 -28.79 -17.73 23.58
N ASN A 137 -27.77 -17.39 22.82
CA ASN A 137 -27.95 -17.20 21.39
C ASN A 137 -26.59 -17.47 20.73
N HIS A 138 -26.43 -18.69 20.21
CA HIS A 138 -25.35 -18.98 19.28
C HIS A 138 -25.52 -18.03 18.08
N ARG A 139 -24.56 -17.14 17.88
CA ARG A 139 -24.56 -16.29 16.68
C ARG A 139 -23.79 -16.99 15.58
N MET A 140 -24.51 -17.36 14.54
CA MET A 140 -23.90 -17.81 13.30
C MET A 140 -23.48 -16.58 12.48
N TYR A 141 -22.33 -16.67 11.85
CA TYR A 141 -21.86 -15.69 10.89
C TYR A 141 -21.15 -16.39 9.74
N GLU A 142 -21.26 -15.83 8.55
CA GLU A 142 -20.54 -16.28 7.38
C GLU A 142 -19.52 -15.23 6.94
N THR A 143 -18.42 -15.65 6.39
CA THR A 143 -17.39 -14.78 5.85
C THR A 143 -17.04 -15.26 4.45
N GLU A 144 -17.23 -14.41 3.45
CA GLU A 144 -16.66 -14.69 2.13
C GLU A 144 -15.14 -14.76 2.24
N VAL A 145 -14.56 -15.78 1.64
CA VAL A 145 -13.12 -15.98 1.54
C VAL A 145 -12.69 -16.10 0.08
N SER A 146 -11.45 -15.77 -0.19
CA SER A 146 -10.87 -15.89 -1.53
C SER A 146 -9.42 -16.29 -1.42
N SER A 147 -8.99 -17.14 -2.36
CA SER A 147 -7.59 -17.39 -2.69
C SER A 147 -7.32 -16.73 -4.03
N ASN A 148 -6.36 -15.80 -4.10
CA ASN A 148 -6.04 -15.10 -5.33
C ASN A 148 -4.68 -14.40 -5.24
N TRP A 149 -4.17 -14.00 -6.40
CA TRP A 149 -3.03 -13.10 -6.51
C TRP A 149 -3.53 -11.72 -6.88
N LEU A 150 -3.03 -10.69 -6.20
CA LEU A 150 -3.48 -9.32 -6.41
C LEU A 150 -2.30 -8.45 -6.80
N SER A 151 -2.52 -7.52 -7.72
CA SER A 151 -1.50 -6.55 -8.14
C SER A 151 -1.91 -5.13 -7.81
N TYR A 152 -0.96 -4.33 -7.31
CA TYR A 152 -1.13 -2.89 -7.10
C TYR A 152 0.14 -2.13 -7.43
N THR A 153 -0.02 -0.82 -7.60
CA THR A 153 1.07 0.09 -7.94
C THR A 153 1.17 1.20 -6.91
N VAL A 154 2.40 1.57 -6.58
CA VAL A 154 2.73 2.68 -5.71
C VAL A 154 3.58 3.69 -6.49
N LEU A 155 3.29 4.98 -6.29
CA LEU A 155 4.11 6.08 -6.73
C LEU A 155 4.47 6.94 -5.52
N ILE A 156 5.76 7.18 -5.30
CA ILE A 156 6.32 7.98 -4.22
C ILE A 156 6.97 9.22 -4.82
N GLU A 157 6.42 10.40 -4.53
CA GLU A 157 6.98 11.69 -4.95
C GLU A 157 8.17 12.07 -4.05
N VAL A 158 9.36 11.59 -4.39
CA VAL A 158 10.59 11.76 -3.59
C VAL A 158 10.93 13.21 -3.33
N ASP A 159 10.66 14.07 -4.30
CA ASP A 159 10.90 15.51 -4.20
C ASP A 159 10.00 16.22 -3.17
N ARG A 160 8.97 15.55 -2.67
CA ARG A 160 8.05 16.09 -1.66
C ARG A 160 8.23 15.51 -0.26
N ILE A 161 9.00 14.42 -0.11
CA ILE A 161 9.22 13.79 1.19
C ILE A 161 10.12 14.68 2.04
N GLY A 162 9.66 14.93 3.27
CA GLY A 162 10.41 15.69 4.28
C GLY A 162 10.53 17.17 3.96
N ARG A 163 9.68 17.71 3.08
CA ARG A 163 9.58 19.13 2.81
C ARG A 163 8.22 19.53 2.23
N GLY A 164 7.93 20.79 2.31
CA GLY A 164 6.70 21.38 1.80
C GLY A 164 6.49 22.79 2.28
N GLU A 165 5.33 23.32 1.95
CA GLU A 165 4.80 24.56 2.48
C GLU A 165 3.83 24.19 3.60
N LEU A 166 3.92 24.85 4.75
CA LEU A 166 2.89 24.79 5.79
C LEU A 166 1.87 25.87 5.49
N GLU A 167 0.63 25.48 5.30
CA GLU A 167 -0.47 26.44 5.18
C GLU A 167 -0.69 27.15 6.51
N VAL A 168 -1.08 28.43 6.42
CA VAL A 168 -1.23 29.36 7.53
C VAL A 168 -2.21 28.81 8.58
N LYS A 169 -1.72 28.65 9.82
CA LYS A 169 -2.56 28.40 10.97
C LYS A 169 -2.58 29.68 11.82
N ASN A 170 -3.74 30.33 11.93
CA ASN A 170 -3.96 31.53 12.78
C ASN A 170 -3.08 32.74 12.45
N GLY A 171 -2.83 33.04 11.20
CA GLY A 171 -2.14 34.28 10.78
C GLY A 171 -0.63 34.30 10.97
N ASN A 172 -0.01 33.21 11.38
CA ASN A 172 1.44 33.06 11.36
C ASN A 172 1.87 32.43 10.05
N ASP A 173 2.75 33.07 9.30
CA ASP A 173 3.35 32.54 8.09
C ASP A 173 4.22 31.32 8.46
N PHE A 174 3.72 30.15 8.11
CA PHE A 174 4.54 28.96 8.08
C PHE A 174 5.15 28.88 6.68
N GLY A 175 6.37 29.34 6.56
CA GLY A 175 7.12 29.27 5.30
C GLY A 175 7.44 27.82 4.89
N ASN A 176 8.25 27.69 3.86
CA ASN A 176 8.80 26.41 3.43
C ASN A 176 9.52 25.71 4.60
N TRP A 177 9.25 24.44 4.75
CA TRP A 177 9.92 23.57 5.74
C TRP A 177 10.65 22.43 5.03
N GLU A 178 11.78 22.03 5.61
CA GLU A 178 12.56 20.89 5.16
C GLU A 178 13.24 20.26 6.38
N ILE A 179 13.13 18.92 6.50
CA ILE A 179 13.87 18.15 7.48
C ILE A 179 15.24 17.76 6.93
N SER A 180 16.09 17.21 7.75
CA SER A 180 17.44 16.77 7.36
C SER A 180 17.39 15.76 6.20
N THR A 181 18.42 15.75 5.34
CA THR A 181 18.55 14.74 4.28
C THR A 181 18.56 13.33 4.86
N GLU A 182 19.16 13.13 6.02
CA GLU A 182 19.20 11.85 6.70
C GLU A 182 17.80 11.39 7.11
N ASP A 183 16.98 12.26 7.68
CA ASP A 183 15.59 11.95 8.05
C ASP A 183 14.73 11.66 6.80
N ARG A 184 14.95 12.38 5.72
CA ARG A 184 14.24 12.12 4.43
C ARG A 184 14.57 10.72 3.91
N ILE A 185 15.85 10.35 3.91
CA ILE A 185 16.32 9.00 3.53
C ILE A 185 15.71 7.95 4.46
N ASN A 186 15.72 8.20 5.78
CA ASN A 186 15.18 7.27 6.76
C ASN A 186 13.67 7.03 6.57
N ARG A 187 12.88 8.10 6.37
CA ARG A 187 11.45 8.00 6.06
C ARG A 187 11.20 7.20 4.79
N LEU A 188 11.95 7.45 3.73
CA LEU A 188 11.81 6.76 2.45
C LEU A 188 12.19 5.27 2.55
N LYS A 189 13.29 4.97 3.27
CA LYS A 189 13.69 3.60 3.60
C LYS A 189 12.60 2.89 4.39
N GLY A 190 12.07 3.52 5.44
CA GLY A 190 11.02 2.95 6.29
C GLY A 190 9.77 2.59 5.49
N VAL A 191 9.33 3.45 4.59
CA VAL A 191 8.20 3.16 3.69
C VAL A 191 8.48 1.97 2.78
N LEU A 192 9.63 1.96 2.10
CA LEU A 192 9.98 0.86 1.19
C LEU A 192 10.07 -0.48 1.92
N GLN A 193 10.67 -0.50 3.11
CA GLN A 193 10.74 -1.69 3.96
C GLN A 193 9.36 -2.13 4.47
N SER A 194 8.46 -1.18 4.78
CA SER A 194 7.10 -1.49 5.23
C SER A 194 6.30 -2.27 4.18
N PHE A 195 6.53 -2.02 2.90
CA PHE A 195 5.90 -2.80 1.83
C PHE A 195 6.43 -4.24 1.76
N LEU A 196 7.69 -4.50 2.18
CA LEU A 196 8.24 -5.87 2.23
C LEU A 196 7.63 -6.73 3.35
N TYR A 197 7.18 -6.10 4.43
CA TYR A 197 6.68 -6.80 5.62
C TYR A 197 5.16 -6.67 5.78
N MET A 198 4.45 -6.51 4.66
CA MET A 198 3.01 -6.29 4.69
C MET A 198 2.24 -7.51 5.17
N TRP A 199 1.37 -7.28 6.10
CA TRP A 199 0.28 -8.14 6.50
C TRP A 199 -0.80 -7.29 7.14
N GLY A 200 -2.04 -7.75 7.13
CA GLY A 200 -3.13 -6.97 7.71
C GLY A 200 -4.48 -7.28 7.08
N GLY A 201 -5.33 -6.27 7.02
CA GLY A 201 -6.68 -6.43 6.47
C GLY A 201 -7.71 -6.95 7.47
N GLY A 202 -8.76 -7.57 6.97
CA GLY A 202 -9.88 -8.06 7.78
C GLY A 202 -9.66 -9.46 8.32
N LYS A 203 -10.28 -9.74 9.48
CA LYS A 203 -10.38 -11.11 10.05
C LYS A 203 -9.04 -11.81 10.36
N GLN A 204 -7.95 -11.05 10.60
CA GLN A 204 -6.59 -11.59 10.75
C GLN A 204 -6.43 -12.63 11.87
N SER A 205 -7.21 -12.55 12.94
CA SER A 205 -7.21 -13.54 14.03
C SER A 205 -7.65 -14.94 13.59
N ARG A 206 -8.36 -15.05 12.48
CA ARG A 206 -8.88 -16.32 11.94
C ARG A 206 -8.29 -16.66 10.57
N LEU A 207 -8.04 -15.64 9.78
CA LEU A 207 -7.60 -15.74 8.40
C LEU A 207 -6.30 -14.93 8.24
N LEU A 208 -5.24 -15.37 8.94
CA LEU A 208 -3.95 -14.70 8.86
C LEU A 208 -3.42 -14.72 7.42
N THR A 209 -3.24 -13.53 6.84
CA THR A 209 -2.72 -13.38 5.47
C THR A 209 -1.35 -12.72 5.50
N ASN A 210 -0.45 -13.21 4.64
CA ASN A 210 0.81 -12.56 4.32
C ASN A 210 0.62 -11.79 3.02
N GLU A 211 0.79 -10.47 3.07
CA GLU A 211 0.63 -9.58 1.92
C GLU A 211 1.98 -9.01 1.45
N SER A 212 3.08 -9.67 1.82
CA SER A 212 4.41 -9.33 1.32
C SER A 212 4.52 -9.57 -0.19
N PRO A 213 5.33 -8.78 -0.91
CA PRO A 213 5.54 -8.96 -2.34
C PRO A 213 6.12 -10.33 -2.70
N ILE A 214 5.45 -11.07 -3.59
CA ILE A 214 6.01 -12.26 -4.26
C ILE A 214 6.64 -11.90 -5.61
N ALA A 215 6.26 -10.77 -6.19
CA ALA A 215 6.94 -10.15 -7.33
C ALA A 215 6.87 -8.63 -7.20
N LEU A 216 7.92 -7.95 -7.61
CA LEU A 216 8.07 -6.50 -7.54
C LEU A 216 8.83 -5.97 -8.75
N ALA A 217 8.27 -4.99 -9.46
CA ALA A 217 9.02 -4.18 -10.44
C ALA A 217 9.08 -2.75 -9.93
N ILE A 218 10.28 -2.18 -9.80
CA ILE A 218 10.53 -0.86 -9.23
C ILE A 218 11.40 -0.03 -10.14
N SER A 219 11.21 1.28 -10.10
CA SER A 219 12.08 2.24 -10.79
C SER A 219 12.22 3.54 -10.03
N MET A 220 13.38 4.19 -10.22
CA MET A 220 13.70 5.55 -9.81
C MET A 220 13.70 6.42 -11.06
N GLN A 221 12.93 7.51 -11.09
CA GLN A 221 12.63 8.26 -12.31
C GLN A 221 12.79 9.76 -12.13
N SER A 222 13.13 10.44 -13.25
CA SER A 222 13.14 11.91 -13.34
C SER A 222 11.76 12.51 -13.60
N VAL A 223 10.78 11.71 -14.02
CA VAL A 223 9.40 12.12 -14.30
C VAL A 223 8.45 11.30 -13.44
N LYS A 224 7.43 11.95 -12.85
CA LYS A 224 6.40 11.29 -12.02
C LYS A 224 5.40 10.58 -12.91
N ASN A 225 5.72 9.33 -13.27
CA ASN A 225 4.87 8.49 -14.11
C ASN A 225 4.80 7.06 -13.52
N PRO A 226 3.60 6.50 -13.23
CA PRO A 226 3.46 5.13 -12.73
C PRO A 226 3.60 4.11 -13.88
N ILE A 227 4.79 4.00 -14.49
CA ILE A 227 5.04 3.19 -15.69
C ILE A 227 4.69 1.70 -15.52
N TRP A 228 4.65 1.20 -14.29
CA TRP A 228 4.35 -0.19 -13.98
C TRP A 228 2.84 -0.48 -13.85
N LEU A 229 1.99 0.55 -13.79
CA LEU A 229 0.55 0.39 -13.54
C LEU A 229 -0.11 -0.48 -14.60
N GLY A 230 -0.71 -1.61 -14.18
CA GLY A 230 -1.38 -2.57 -15.05
C GLY A 230 -0.43 -3.39 -15.94
N ARG A 231 0.88 -3.40 -15.65
CA ARG A 231 1.90 -4.08 -16.46
C ARG A 231 2.29 -5.45 -15.94
N PHE A 232 1.97 -5.78 -14.69
CA PHE A 232 2.19 -7.13 -14.18
C PHE A 232 1.15 -8.08 -14.73
N LYS A 233 1.60 -9.04 -15.54
CA LYS A 233 0.80 -10.15 -16.07
C LYS A 233 1.45 -11.45 -15.69
N ILE A 234 0.66 -12.39 -15.23
CA ILE A 234 1.07 -13.72 -14.81
C ILE A 234 -0.04 -14.71 -15.18
N ASP A 235 0.33 -15.91 -15.59
CA ASP A 235 -0.63 -16.97 -15.83
C ASP A 235 -0.94 -17.78 -14.55
N ALA A 236 -1.90 -18.69 -14.62
CA ALA A 236 -2.32 -19.51 -13.49
C ALA A 236 -1.22 -20.49 -12.99
N ASN A 237 -0.15 -20.70 -13.77
CA ASN A 237 0.99 -21.55 -13.40
C ASN A 237 2.14 -20.74 -12.81
N GLY A 238 1.98 -19.44 -12.62
CA GLY A 238 3.01 -18.58 -12.07
C GLY A 238 4.05 -18.08 -13.07
N ASN A 239 3.83 -18.23 -14.38
CA ASN A 239 4.74 -17.72 -15.39
C ASN A 239 4.55 -16.21 -15.58
N LEU A 240 5.59 -15.44 -15.31
CA LEU A 240 5.60 -13.99 -15.44
C LEU A 240 5.80 -13.59 -16.90
N ASP A 241 5.00 -12.64 -17.40
CA ASP A 241 5.21 -11.98 -18.70
C ASP A 241 6.43 -11.06 -18.64
N SER A 242 7.62 -11.67 -18.68
CA SER A 242 8.91 -10.97 -18.58
C SER A 242 9.13 -10.00 -19.75
N ASP A 243 8.70 -10.38 -20.96
CA ASP A 243 8.87 -9.58 -22.17
C ASP A 243 8.12 -8.25 -22.06
N SER A 244 6.93 -8.26 -21.45
CA SER A 244 6.18 -7.03 -21.19
C SER A 244 6.91 -6.08 -20.25
N LEU A 245 7.53 -6.61 -19.20
CA LEU A 245 8.29 -5.79 -18.23
C LEU A 245 9.58 -5.24 -18.86
N GLU A 246 10.32 -6.05 -19.62
CA GLU A 246 11.51 -5.62 -20.35
C GLU A 246 11.19 -4.51 -21.37
N ARG A 247 10.05 -4.63 -22.05
CA ARG A 247 9.57 -3.59 -22.96
C ARG A 247 9.29 -2.27 -22.22
N VAL A 248 8.64 -2.31 -21.05
CA VAL A 248 8.42 -1.11 -20.23
C VAL A 248 9.73 -0.44 -19.85
N ILE A 249 10.75 -1.20 -19.45
CA ILE A 249 12.08 -0.68 -19.13
C ILE A 249 12.69 0.02 -20.35
N LYS A 250 12.67 -0.66 -21.50
CA LYS A 250 13.26 -0.15 -22.74
C LYS A 250 12.57 1.12 -23.23
N GLU A 251 11.24 1.14 -23.25
CA GLU A 251 10.44 2.29 -23.72
C GLU A 251 10.57 3.54 -22.82
N ASN A 252 10.96 3.38 -21.56
CA ASN A 252 11.09 4.47 -20.60
C ASN A 252 12.56 4.77 -20.22
N SER A 253 13.53 4.19 -20.92
CA SER A 253 14.97 4.27 -20.56
C SER A 253 15.50 5.69 -20.36
N GLU A 254 14.97 6.68 -21.09
CA GLU A 254 15.37 8.09 -21.00
C GLU A 254 15.02 8.78 -19.67
N ILE A 255 14.00 8.30 -18.97
CA ILE A 255 13.56 8.85 -17.69
C ILE A 255 14.04 8.03 -16.49
N LEU A 256 14.59 6.83 -16.73
CA LEU A 256 15.01 5.90 -15.69
C LEU A 256 16.42 6.23 -15.16
N TYR A 257 16.53 6.41 -13.87
CA TYR A 257 17.80 6.41 -13.15
C TYR A 257 18.19 4.98 -12.73
N TYR A 258 17.19 4.18 -12.37
CA TYR A 258 17.31 2.77 -11.99
C TYR A 258 16.00 2.05 -12.28
N SER A 259 16.10 0.79 -12.63
CA SER A 259 14.97 -0.15 -12.67
C SER A 259 15.43 -1.54 -12.25
N GLY A 260 14.56 -2.28 -11.58
CA GLY A 260 14.81 -3.64 -11.15
C GLY A 260 13.50 -4.43 -11.01
N VAL A 261 13.61 -5.74 -11.24
CA VAL A 261 12.50 -6.67 -11.04
C VAL A 261 12.97 -7.79 -10.12
N GLY A 262 12.20 -8.04 -9.05
CA GLY A 262 12.45 -9.11 -8.09
C GLY A 262 11.27 -10.06 -8.04
N ILE A 263 11.54 -11.36 -7.90
CA ILE A 263 10.53 -12.41 -7.81
C ILE A 263 10.89 -13.42 -6.71
N GLU A 264 9.87 -14.02 -6.11
CA GLU A 264 10.00 -15.20 -5.27
C GLU A 264 10.01 -16.43 -6.17
N GLN A 265 11.18 -16.96 -6.44
CA GLN A 265 11.38 -18.03 -7.45
C GLN A 265 10.69 -19.34 -7.10
N SER A 266 10.33 -19.56 -5.85
CA SER A 266 9.54 -20.73 -5.43
C SER A 266 8.06 -20.65 -5.86
N ILE A 267 7.60 -19.46 -6.28
CA ILE A 267 6.20 -19.18 -6.60
C ILE A 267 6.05 -18.64 -8.03
N ILE A 268 6.97 -17.75 -8.44
CA ILE A 268 6.94 -17.04 -9.73
C ILE A 268 8.06 -17.56 -10.62
N HIS A 269 7.73 -17.87 -11.86
CA HIS A 269 8.68 -18.36 -12.85
C HIS A 269 9.04 -17.26 -13.85
N SER A 270 10.33 -17.01 -14.01
CA SER A 270 10.87 -16.09 -15.00
C SER A 270 12.25 -16.58 -15.45
N LYS A 271 12.55 -16.40 -16.75
CA LYS A 271 13.87 -16.66 -17.30
C LYS A 271 14.81 -15.45 -17.19
N SER A 272 14.24 -14.24 -17.10
CA SER A 272 14.99 -12.98 -17.15
C SER A 272 15.32 -12.43 -15.76
N PHE A 273 14.51 -12.71 -14.74
CA PHE A 273 14.62 -12.08 -13.42
C PHE A 273 14.94 -13.13 -12.36
N THR A 274 16.00 -12.87 -11.57
CA THR A 274 16.49 -13.79 -10.54
C THR A 274 16.63 -13.17 -9.17
N MET A 275 16.55 -11.83 -9.07
CA MET A 275 16.59 -11.14 -7.79
C MET A 275 15.31 -11.38 -6.99
N THR A 276 15.42 -11.31 -5.67
CA THR A 276 14.23 -11.32 -4.79
C THR A 276 13.61 -9.91 -4.67
N PRO A 277 12.33 -9.77 -4.32
CA PRO A 277 11.73 -8.46 -4.04
C PRO A 277 12.51 -7.65 -3.01
N LYS A 278 13.02 -8.32 -1.96
CA LYS A 278 13.88 -7.70 -0.95
C LYS A 278 15.19 -7.20 -1.56
N GLY A 279 15.86 -8.01 -2.37
CA GLY A 279 17.13 -7.63 -3.01
C GLY A 279 17.00 -6.37 -3.86
N VAL A 280 15.93 -6.26 -4.64
CA VAL A 280 15.68 -5.08 -5.48
C VAL A 280 15.39 -3.83 -4.63
N ILE A 281 14.63 -3.95 -3.53
CA ILE A 281 14.41 -2.84 -2.61
C ILE A 281 15.71 -2.42 -1.92
N ASP A 282 16.54 -3.37 -1.50
CA ASP A 282 17.84 -3.08 -0.86
C ASP A 282 18.76 -2.30 -1.83
N GLU A 283 18.75 -2.62 -3.12
CA GLU A 283 19.48 -1.83 -4.14
C GLU A 283 18.95 -0.41 -4.25
N VAL A 284 17.63 -0.21 -4.29
CA VAL A 284 17.03 1.13 -4.30
C VAL A 284 17.42 1.90 -3.05
N VAL A 285 17.32 1.27 -1.87
CA VAL A 285 17.72 1.89 -0.59
C VAL A 285 19.19 2.30 -0.60
N GLY A 286 20.08 1.46 -1.16
CA GLY A 286 21.50 1.79 -1.32
C GLY A 286 21.76 3.04 -2.18
N LYS A 287 20.87 3.34 -3.12
CA LYS A 287 20.97 4.50 -4.03
C LYS A 287 20.35 5.78 -3.46
N LEU A 288 19.60 5.73 -2.33
CA LEU A 288 18.88 6.90 -1.80
C LEU A 288 19.81 8.07 -1.44
N LYS A 289 21.04 7.79 -0.97
CA LYS A 289 22.01 8.85 -0.64
C LYS A 289 22.40 9.73 -1.83
N GLY A 290 22.27 9.22 -3.04
CA GLY A 290 22.63 9.93 -4.28
C GLY A 290 21.50 10.76 -4.92
N ILE A 291 20.31 10.77 -4.31
CA ILE A 291 19.14 11.45 -4.91
C ILE A 291 18.71 12.72 -4.18
N PHE A 292 19.21 12.98 -2.98
CA PHE A 292 18.94 14.20 -2.19
C PHE A 292 20.08 15.20 -2.21
#